data_4aba10d56cfee3043ca9138f00f5e082
#
_entry.id   4aba10d56cfee3043ca9138f00f5e082
#
_cell.length_a   1.000
_cell.length_b   1.000
_cell.length_c   1.000
_cell.angle_alpha   90.00
_cell.angle_beta   90.00
_cell.angle_gamma   90.00
#
_symmetry.space_group_name_H-M   'P 1'
#
loop_
_entity.id
_entity.type
_entity.pdbx_description
1 polymer ?
#
loop_
_entity_poly.entity_id
_entity_poly.type
_entity_poly.pdbx_seq_one_letter_code
_entity_poly.pdbx_strand_id
1 'polypeptide(L)'
;MIICSNCNHQQQAGSNCENCGQPIQGISHTQEQHTQAPNENTHTNKPNEVAATVTNQKTDSSSNETLDNIKKGLGSYWKFFVELLKNPTKSLQLHDKHLVFSIVSISLFVLTLSLGYYFTMNTTMGGLFGELEDMLGSFGGYDYGYSGAGEFFNIVLKMILVGAIAFGISYGSLLIVFKVAKLELNPKQLFIQFSSLSIPFLVLNIVVILLGALSVGMLANSLLGGTVQLYLSLVPALLVYDKLTSHPQRIYYGVGTAFLIGTINILINSLLLSQLGLSTSLF
;
A
#
# COMPACT_ATOMS: atom_id res chain seq x y z
N MET A 1 27.45 6.49 28.93
CA MET A 1 26.21 6.19 28.21
C MET A 1 26.13 7.10 27.01
N ILE A 2 25.81 6.56 25.84
CA ILE A 2 25.69 7.29 24.59
C ILE A 2 24.22 7.26 24.18
N ILE A 3 23.69 8.39 23.72
CA ILE A 3 22.33 8.50 23.20
C ILE A 3 22.39 8.46 21.67
N CYS A 4 21.69 7.55 21.06
CA CYS A 4 21.59 7.47 19.60
C CYS A 4 20.85 8.68 19.05
N SER A 5 21.46 9.45 18.15
CA SER A 5 20.86 10.63 17.51
C SER A 5 19.66 10.32 16.61
N ASN A 6 19.51 9.06 16.19
CA ASN A 6 18.44 8.64 15.29
C ASN A 6 17.18 8.13 16.01
N CYS A 7 17.31 7.48 17.18
CA CYS A 7 16.18 6.85 17.88
C CYS A 7 16.10 7.20 19.38
N ASN A 8 16.97 8.06 19.89
CA ASN A 8 17.10 8.47 21.30
C ASN A 8 17.29 7.30 22.30
N HIS A 9 17.70 6.14 21.81
CA HIS A 9 18.00 5.00 22.68
C HIS A 9 19.30 5.22 23.43
N GLN A 10 19.29 5.03 24.77
CA GLN A 10 20.46 5.10 25.63
C GLN A 10 21.13 3.73 25.72
N GLN A 11 22.42 3.67 25.39
CA GLN A 11 23.21 2.42 25.48
C GLN A 11 24.63 2.67 25.99
N GLN A 12 25.34 1.60 26.31
CA GLN A 12 26.77 1.69 26.57
C GLN A 12 27.53 1.88 25.23
N ALA A 13 28.79 2.30 25.29
CA ALA A 13 29.58 2.59 24.11
C ALA A 13 29.62 1.40 23.14
N GLY A 14 29.23 1.65 21.88
CA GLY A 14 29.22 0.68 20.80
C GLY A 14 29.33 1.38 19.45
N SER A 15 29.78 0.68 18.42
CA SER A 15 29.89 1.22 17.05
C SER A 15 28.54 1.42 16.37
N ASN A 16 27.53 0.63 16.75
CA ASN A 16 26.18 0.68 16.21
C ASN A 16 25.15 0.73 17.33
N CYS A 17 24.01 1.37 17.08
CA CYS A 17 22.89 1.39 18.02
C CYS A 17 22.22 0.01 18.10
N GLU A 18 22.08 -0.53 19.32
CA GLU A 18 21.45 -1.83 19.57
C GLU A 18 19.96 -1.85 19.22
N ASN A 19 19.29 -0.69 19.23
CA ASN A 19 17.86 -0.59 18.95
C ASN A 19 17.54 -0.35 17.46
N CYS A 20 18.33 0.47 16.73
CA CYS A 20 18.03 0.83 15.35
C CYS A 20 19.11 0.45 14.32
N GLY A 21 20.25 -0.13 14.78
CA GLY A 21 21.33 -0.58 13.92
C GLY A 21 22.16 0.53 13.26
N GLN A 22 21.85 1.81 13.47
CA GLN A 22 22.59 2.93 12.88
C GLN A 22 23.97 3.11 13.53
N PRO A 23 25.01 3.45 12.73
CA PRO A 23 26.33 3.74 13.28
C PRO A 23 26.28 4.97 14.17
N ILE A 24 26.82 4.86 15.38
CA ILE A 24 26.93 5.95 16.33
C ILE A 24 28.24 6.67 16.04
N GLN A 25 28.15 7.87 15.44
CA GLN A 25 29.33 8.71 15.26
C GLN A 25 29.80 9.20 16.63
N GLY A 26 30.94 8.68 17.08
CA GLY A 26 31.50 8.95 18.39
C GLY A 26 31.84 10.42 18.57
N ILE A 27 31.53 10.92 19.75
CA ILE A 27 32.05 12.18 20.28
C ILE A 27 33.55 11.94 20.49
N SER A 28 34.37 12.69 19.74
CA SER A 28 35.81 12.75 19.94
C SER A 28 36.10 13.25 21.34
N HIS A 29 36.67 12.41 22.18
CA HIS A 29 37.28 12.82 23.40
C HIS A 29 38.56 13.63 23.08
N THR A 30 38.53 14.90 23.42
CA THR A 30 39.71 15.76 23.54
C THR A 30 40.51 15.32 24.77
N GLN A 31 41.73 14.84 24.56
CA GLN A 31 42.81 15.00 25.52
C GLN A 31 44.17 14.79 24.83
N GLU A 32 44.86 15.92 24.74
CA GLU A 32 46.21 16.29 25.16
C GLU A 32 47.42 15.57 24.52
N GLN A 33 48.10 16.41 23.71
CA GLN A 33 49.53 16.71 23.67
C GLN A 33 50.56 15.57 23.93
N HIS A 34 51.36 15.24 22.93
CA HIS A 34 52.81 15.50 23.01
C HIS A 34 53.44 15.54 21.60
N THR A 35 54.08 16.63 21.39
CA THR A 35 55.19 17.08 20.56
C THR A 35 56.06 15.99 19.89
N GLN A 36 56.33 16.04 18.61
CA GLN A 36 57.58 16.34 17.94
C GLN A 36 57.56 15.98 16.44
N ALA A 37 57.91 16.98 15.66
CA ALA A 37 58.26 16.90 14.22
C ALA A 37 59.79 16.52 14.07
N PRO A 38 60.36 16.58 12.88
CA PRO A 38 59.98 16.33 11.49
C PRO A 38 61.02 15.44 10.77
N ASN A 39 60.78 15.02 9.53
CA ASN A 39 61.76 14.95 8.42
C ASN A 39 61.03 14.33 7.21
N GLU A 40 60.83 15.01 6.17
CA GLU A 40 61.65 15.52 5.02
C GLU A 40 62.12 14.41 4.05
N ASN A 41 61.81 14.69 2.82
CA ASN A 41 62.49 14.33 1.54
C ASN A 41 62.09 12.97 0.89
N THR A 42 61.98 12.85 -0.36
CA THR A 42 62.27 13.67 -1.60
C THR A 42 61.93 12.81 -2.82
N HIS A 43 61.36 13.42 -3.84
CA HIS A 43 61.48 13.17 -5.29
C HIS A 43 61.77 11.77 -5.89
N THR A 44 61.03 11.33 -6.90
CA THR A 44 61.58 11.43 -8.27
C THR A 44 60.57 11.00 -9.36
N ASN A 45 60.53 11.78 -10.40
CA ASN A 45 59.90 11.72 -11.72
C ASN A 45 59.87 10.38 -12.49
N LYS A 46 58.74 10.15 -13.17
CA LYS A 46 58.49 9.82 -14.62
C LYS A 46 59.52 9.01 -15.42
N PRO A 47 59.16 8.26 -16.50
CA PRO A 47 58.26 8.66 -17.58
C PRO A 47 57.30 7.58 -18.15
N ASN A 48 56.36 8.10 -18.93
CA ASN A 48 55.50 7.55 -19.96
C ASN A 48 55.85 6.17 -20.53
N GLU A 49 54.80 5.32 -20.64
CA GLU A 49 54.63 4.45 -21.80
C GLU A 49 53.12 4.35 -22.16
N VAL A 50 52.87 4.64 -23.43
CA VAL A 50 51.55 4.66 -24.07
C VAL A 50 51.23 3.24 -24.48
N ALA A 51 50.18 2.64 -23.93
CA ALA A 51 49.61 1.41 -24.46
C ALA A 51 48.08 1.51 -24.51
N ALA A 52 47.56 1.18 -25.65
CA ALA A 52 46.22 1.31 -26.15
C ALA A 52 45.09 0.88 -25.17
N THR A 53 44.16 1.79 -25.01
CA THR A 53 42.90 1.59 -24.28
C THR A 53 41.97 0.72 -25.10
N VAL A 54 41.76 -0.52 -24.69
CA VAL A 54 40.58 -1.28 -25.06
C VAL A 54 39.48 -0.85 -24.14
N THR A 55 38.53 -0.11 -24.63
CA THR A 55 37.33 0.32 -23.94
C THR A 55 36.41 -0.90 -23.74
N ASN A 56 36.56 -1.61 -22.64
CA ASN A 56 35.53 -2.52 -22.14
C ASN A 56 34.48 -1.68 -21.45
N GLN A 57 33.37 -1.44 -22.15
CA GLN A 57 32.14 -0.91 -21.60
C GLN A 57 31.67 -1.85 -20.48
N LYS A 58 31.83 -1.38 -19.27
CA LYS A 58 31.30 -1.97 -18.05
C LYS A 58 29.80 -1.67 -17.96
N THR A 59 28.98 -2.38 -18.74
CA THR A 59 27.53 -2.21 -18.75
C THR A 59 26.80 -3.12 -17.76
N ASP A 60 27.51 -4.02 -17.04
CA ASP A 60 26.89 -5.08 -16.23
C ASP A 60 26.81 -4.81 -14.72
N SER A 61 27.42 -3.74 -14.21
CA SER A 61 27.39 -3.51 -12.75
C SER A 61 26.16 -2.72 -12.26
N SER A 62 25.51 -1.95 -13.12
CA SER A 62 24.33 -1.16 -12.77
C SER A 62 23.05 -2.00 -12.60
N SER A 63 22.89 -3.10 -13.35
CA SER A 63 21.72 -3.96 -13.28
C SER A 63 21.67 -4.80 -11.99
N ASN A 64 22.82 -5.28 -11.51
CA ASN A 64 22.89 -6.10 -10.31
C ASN A 64 22.63 -5.28 -9.04
N GLU A 65 23.13 -4.07 -8.96
CA GLU A 65 22.90 -3.16 -7.84
C GLU A 65 21.42 -2.76 -7.71
N THR A 66 20.75 -2.51 -8.83
CA THR A 66 19.32 -2.21 -8.89
C THR A 66 18.49 -3.42 -8.45
N LEU A 67 18.82 -4.63 -8.90
CA LEU A 67 18.14 -5.86 -8.50
C LEU A 67 18.29 -6.16 -7.01
N ASP A 68 19.47 -5.93 -6.44
CA ASP A 68 19.70 -6.13 -5.00
C ASP A 68 18.94 -5.11 -4.15
N ASN A 69 18.85 -3.88 -4.59
CA ASN A 69 18.06 -2.84 -3.93
C ASN A 69 16.55 -3.17 -3.97
N ILE A 70 16.05 -3.66 -5.11
CA ILE A 70 14.65 -4.13 -5.25
C ILE A 70 14.39 -5.31 -4.32
N LYS A 71 15.27 -6.31 -4.27
CA LYS A 71 15.12 -7.47 -3.37
C LYS A 71 15.10 -7.07 -1.90
N LYS A 72 15.98 -6.14 -1.48
CA LYS A 72 15.98 -5.59 -0.11
C LYS A 72 14.69 -4.83 0.19
N GLY A 73 14.22 -4.00 -0.74
CA GLY A 73 12.96 -3.27 -0.62
C GLY A 73 11.76 -4.21 -0.47
N LEU A 74 11.68 -5.24 -1.32
CA LEU A 74 10.61 -6.24 -1.30
C LEU A 74 10.63 -7.05 0.01
N GLY A 75 11.81 -7.45 0.49
CA GLY A 75 11.95 -8.16 1.77
C GLY A 75 11.52 -7.30 2.96
N SER A 76 11.82 -6.00 2.93
CA SER A 76 11.38 -5.04 3.95
C SER A 76 9.88 -4.83 3.93
N TYR A 77 9.28 -4.68 2.73
CA TYR A 77 7.83 -4.60 2.57
C TYR A 77 7.12 -5.87 3.03
N TRP A 78 7.66 -7.05 2.72
CA TRP A 78 7.09 -8.33 3.16
C TRP A 78 7.03 -8.44 4.69
N LYS A 79 8.10 -8.04 5.39
CA LYS A 79 8.10 -8.00 6.86
C LYS A 79 7.02 -7.04 7.38
N PHE A 80 6.92 -5.84 6.82
CA PHE A 80 5.88 -4.87 7.15
C PHE A 80 4.48 -5.43 6.92
N PHE A 81 4.24 -6.05 5.76
CA PHE A 81 2.97 -6.68 5.41
C PHE A 81 2.56 -7.77 6.42
N VAL A 82 3.44 -8.72 6.69
CA VAL A 82 3.17 -9.83 7.63
C VAL A 82 2.96 -9.31 9.06
N GLU A 83 3.71 -8.31 9.48
CA GLU A 83 3.56 -7.68 10.79
C GLU A 83 2.18 -7.05 10.97
N LEU A 84 1.71 -6.28 9.99
CA LEU A 84 0.39 -5.64 10.03
C LEU A 84 -0.75 -6.63 9.81
N LEU A 85 -0.53 -7.70 9.06
CA LEU A 85 -1.52 -8.77 8.94
C LEU A 85 -1.75 -9.49 10.28
N LYS A 86 -0.67 -9.74 11.05
CA LYS A 86 -0.77 -10.36 12.38
C LYS A 86 -1.35 -9.40 13.42
N ASN A 87 -1.03 -8.12 13.33
CA ASN A 87 -1.41 -7.10 14.30
C ASN A 87 -1.87 -5.82 13.60
N PRO A 88 -3.11 -5.78 13.07
CA PRO A 88 -3.62 -4.64 12.31
C PRO A 88 -3.63 -3.32 13.10
N THR A 89 -3.77 -3.40 14.43
CA THR A 89 -3.76 -2.23 15.32
C THR A 89 -2.44 -1.47 15.32
N LYS A 90 -1.32 -2.11 14.93
CA LYS A 90 -0.04 -1.41 14.75
C LYS A 90 -0.11 -0.35 13.64
N SER A 91 -1.03 -0.49 12.69
CA SER A 91 -1.26 0.53 11.65
C SER A 91 -1.61 1.89 12.25
N LEU A 92 -2.30 1.92 13.40
CA LEU A 92 -2.70 3.15 14.10
C LEU A 92 -1.51 3.93 14.72
N GLN A 93 -0.35 3.27 14.84
CA GLN A 93 0.87 3.82 15.43
C GLN A 93 1.94 4.16 14.38
N LEU A 94 1.64 3.98 13.09
CA LEU A 94 2.60 4.24 12.02
C LEU A 94 2.90 5.73 11.86
N HIS A 95 4.15 6.00 11.49
CA HIS A 95 4.70 7.34 11.32
C HIS A 95 5.27 7.52 9.90
N ASP A 96 5.75 8.71 9.61
CA ASP A 96 6.20 9.18 8.28
C ASP A 96 7.17 8.26 7.53
N LYS A 97 8.01 7.50 8.22
CA LYS A 97 8.95 6.54 7.62
C LYS A 97 8.28 5.41 6.82
N HIS A 98 7.01 5.15 7.10
CA HIS A 98 6.26 4.06 6.44
C HIS A 98 5.42 4.52 5.23
N LEU A 99 5.54 5.80 4.81
CA LEU A 99 4.75 6.37 3.72
C LEU A 99 4.82 5.53 2.43
N VAL A 100 6.02 5.13 2.02
CA VAL A 100 6.22 4.35 0.79
C VAL A 100 5.49 3.00 0.88
N PHE A 101 5.62 2.30 2.01
CA PHE A 101 4.96 1.01 2.22
C PHE A 101 3.43 1.16 2.24
N SER A 102 2.92 2.25 2.80
CA SER A 102 1.48 2.54 2.83
C SER A 102 0.92 2.82 1.44
N ILE A 103 1.66 3.57 0.60
CA ILE A 103 1.30 3.80 -0.80
C ILE A 103 1.29 2.47 -1.57
N VAL A 104 2.30 1.62 -1.40
CA VAL A 104 2.36 0.30 -2.02
C VAL A 104 1.17 -0.56 -1.58
N SER A 105 0.81 -0.56 -0.28
CA SER A 105 -0.31 -1.35 0.25
C SER A 105 -1.64 -0.93 -0.36
N ILE A 106 -1.92 0.37 -0.45
CA ILE A 106 -3.18 0.83 -1.05
C ILE A 106 -3.22 0.61 -2.56
N SER A 107 -2.08 0.76 -3.25
CA SER A 107 -2.01 0.47 -4.68
C SER A 107 -2.26 -1.01 -4.98
N LEU A 108 -1.69 -1.92 -4.17
CA LEU A 108 -1.95 -3.36 -4.27
C LEU A 108 -3.40 -3.69 -3.92
N PHE A 109 -3.99 -3.02 -2.93
CA PHE A 109 -5.40 -3.20 -2.58
C PHE A 109 -6.31 -2.82 -3.74
N VAL A 110 -6.12 -1.64 -4.36
CA VAL A 110 -6.91 -1.19 -5.52
C VAL A 110 -6.71 -2.12 -6.72
N LEU A 111 -5.48 -2.58 -6.95
CA LEU A 111 -5.17 -3.52 -8.04
C LEU A 111 -5.86 -4.88 -7.83
N THR A 112 -5.74 -5.47 -6.63
CA THR A 112 -6.38 -6.76 -6.33
C THR A 112 -7.90 -6.66 -6.33
N LEU A 113 -8.46 -5.53 -5.91
CA LEU A 113 -9.88 -5.22 -6.02
C LEU A 113 -10.32 -5.21 -7.49
N SER A 114 -9.58 -4.55 -8.37
CA SER A 114 -9.90 -4.45 -9.79
C SER A 114 -9.82 -5.80 -10.50
N LEU A 115 -8.82 -6.61 -10.15
CA LEU A 115 -8.70 -7.98 -10.63
C LEU A 115 -9.83 -8.87 -10.10
N GLY A 116 -10.15 -8.76 -8.81
CA GLY A 116 -11.27 -9.47 -8.19
C GLY A 116 -12.59 -9.17 -8.89
N TYR A 117 -12.85 -7.91 -9.20
CA TYR A 117 -14.03 -7.49 -9.96
C TYR A 117 -14.09 -8.16 -11.34
N TYR A 118 -12.98 -8.11 -12.09
CA TYR A 118 -12.91 -8.74 -13.40
C TYR A 118 -13.24 -10.24 -13.34
N PHE A 119 -12.60 -10.98 -12.43
CA PHE A 119 -12.85 -12.42 -12.29
C PHE A 119 -14.28 -12.72 -11.84
N THR A 120 -14.83 -11.95 -10.92
CA THR A 120 -16.22 -12.17 -10.45
C THR A 120 -17.25 -11.86 -11.55
N MET A 121 -17.05 -10.81 -12.34
CA MET A 121 -17.97 -10.47 -13.45
C MET A 121 -17.93 -11.53 -14.55
N ASN A 122 -16.74 -11.95 -14.94
CA ASN A 122 -16.58 -12.96 -15.98
C ASN A 122 -17.29 -14.28 -15.62
N THR A 123 -17.17 -14.72 -14.36
CA THR A 123 -17.80 -15.96 -13.90
C THR A 123 -19.29 -15.82 -13.61
N THR A 124 -19.74 -14.68 -13.08
CA THR A 124 -21.16 -14.47 -12.77
C THR A 124 -21.98 -14.33 -14.07
N MET A 125 -21.47 -13.57 -15.03
CA MET A 125 -22.14 -13.41 -16.32
C MET A 125 -22.10 -14.68 -17.15
N GLY A 126 -20.93 -15.33 -17.28
CA GLY A 126 -20.79 -16.58 -18.02
C GLY A 126 -21.64 -17.71 -17.46
N GLY A 127 -21.74 -17.86 -16.13
CA GLY A 127 -22.57 -18.87 -15.48
C GLY A 127 -24.08 -18.62 -15.68
N LEU A 128 -24.54 -17.38 -15.44
CA LEU A 128 -25.97 -17.03 -15.53
C LEU A 128 -26.50 -17.13 -16.98
N PHE A 129 -25.71 -16.67 -17.94
CA PHE A 129 -26.12 -16.73 -19.36
C PHE A 129 -25.90 -18.12 -19.97
N GLY A 130 -24.92 -18.89 -19.51
CA GLY A 130 -24.74 -20.28 -19.90
C GLY A 130 -25.94 -21.14 -19.49
N GLU A 131 -26.40 -21.05 -18.25
CA GLU A 131 -27.62 -21.74 -17.78
C GLU A 131 -28.88 -21.29 -18.53
N LEU A 132 -28.98 -20.01 -18.89
CA LEU A 132 -30.11 -19.48 -19.67
C LEU A 132 -30.07 -19.95 -21.12
N GLU A 133 -28.89 -20.06 -21.73
CA GLU A 133 -28.68 -20.58 -23.08
C GLU A 133 -29.02 -22.07 -23.14
N ASP A 134 -28.63 -22.87 -22.15
CA ASP A 134 -29.01 -24.28 -22.02
C ASP A 134 -30.53 -24.48 -21.86
N MET A 135 -31.19 -23.54 -21.14
CA MET A 135 -32.64 -23.58 -20.89
C MET A 135 -33.48 -23.13 -22.11
N LEU A 136 -32.99 -22.13 -22.86
CA LEU A 136 -33.73 -21.51 -23.96
C LEU A 136 -33.37 -22.08 -25.33
N GLY A 137 -32.40 -22.98 -25.42
CA GLY A 137 -31.88 -23.53 -26.69
C GLY A 137 -31.25 -22.43 -27.54
N SER A 138 -30.03 -22.58 -27.86
CA SER A 138 -29.14 -21.68 -28.63
C SER A 138 -29.85 -20.70 -29.57
N PHE A 139 -30.32 -19.59 -29.06
CA PHE A 139 -30.71 -18.42 -29.82
C PHE A 139 -29.52 -17.46 -29.97
N GLY A 140 -28.70 -17.70 -31.00
CA GLY A 140 -27.67 -16.81 -31.50
C GLY A 140 -26.52 -16.60 -30.54
N GLY A 141 -25.41 -17.26 -30.80
CA GLY A 141 -24.18 -17.21 -30.01
C GLY A 141 -23.62 -15.81 -29.78
N TYR A 142 -24.13 -15.15 -28.77
CA TYR A 142 -23.48 -14.02 -28.18
C TYR A 142 -22.54 -14.54 -27.10
N ASP A 143 -21.25 -14.58 -27.43
CA ASP A 143 -20.20 -14.82 -26.45
C ASP A 143 -20.19 -13.69 -25.45
N TYR A 144 -20.93 -13.83 -24.33
CA TYR A 144 -20.94 -12.88 -23.22
C TYR A 144 -19.69 -13.00 -22.32
N GLY A 145 -18.74 -13.84 -22.68
CA GLY A 145 -17.43 -13.88 -22.02
C GLY A 145 -16.60 -12.63 -22.37
N TYR A 146 -16.15 -11.91 -21.38
CA TYR A 146 -15.11 -10.87 -21.54
C TYR A 146 -13.79 -11.54 -21.96
N SER A 147 -13.71 -11.99 -23.22
CA SER A 147 -12.66 -12.92 -23.68
C SER A 147 -11.47 -12.24 -24.37
N GLY A 148 -11.50 -10.92 -24.55
CA GLY A 148 -10.43 -10.18 -25.21
C GLY A 148 -9.46 -9.50 -24.23
N ALA A 149 -8.15 -9.55 -24.52
CA ALA A 149 -7.15 -8.79 -23.74
C ALA A 149 -7.49 -7.29 -23.65
N GLY A 150 -8.09 -6.70 -24.68
CA GLY A 150 -8.53 -5.30 -24.68
C GLY A 150 -9.64 -5.01 -23.66
N GLU A 151 -10.60 -5.92 -23.51
CA GLU A 151 -11.67 -5.80 -22.52
C GLU A 151 -11.16 -5.96 -21.10
N PHE A 152 -10.25 -6.91 -20.87
CA PHE A 152 -9.57 -7.07 -19.58
C PHE A 152 -8.94 -5.76 -19.13
N PHE A 153 -8.08 -5.16 -19.95
CA PHE A 153 -7.42 -3.91 -19.61
C PHE A 153 -8.40 -2.76 -19.41
N ASN A 154 -9.45 -2.67 -20.23
CA ASN A 154 -10.47 -1.62 -20.11
C ASN A 154 -11.21 -1.72 -18.77
N ILE A 155 -11.68 -2.91 -18.38
CA ILE A 155 -12.40 -3.12 -17.12
C ILE A 155 -11.48 -2.88 -15.93
N VAL A 156 -10.27 -3.46 -15.92
CA VAL A 156 -9.32 -3.30 -14.82
C VAL A 156 -8.93 -1.84 -14.64
N LEU A 157 -8.68 -1.09 -15.73
CA LEU A 157 -8.34 0.32 -15.66
C LEU A 157 -9.50 1.17 -15.13
N LYS A 158 -10.73 0.94 -15.59
CA LYS A 158 -11.93 1.60 -15.07
C LYS A 158 -12.11 1.33 -13.58
N MET A 159 -11.91 0.09 -13.13
CA MET A 159 -12.04 -0.28 -11.72
C MET A 159 -10.91 0.30 -10.85
N ILE A 160 -9.69 0.43 -11.37
CA ILE A 160 -8.61 1.17 -10.69
C ILE A 160 -9.03 2.62 -10.48
N LEU A 161 -9.61 3.27 -11.49
CA LEU A 161 -10.09 4.64 -11.38
C LEU A 161 -11.21 4.77 -10.33
N VAL A 162 -12.21 3.89 -10.38
CA VAL A 162 -13.33 3.88 -9.42
C VAL A 162 -12.79 3.65 -8.00
N GLY A 163 -11.91 2.67 -7.81
CA GLY A 163 -11.29 2.38 -6.52
C GLY A 163 -10.46 3.54 -5.97
N ALA A 164 -9.69 4.22 -6.83
CA ALA A 164 -8.91 5.39 -6.43
C ALA A 164 -9.81 6.57 -6.02
N ILE A 165 -10.91 6.81 -6.75
CA ILE A 165 -11.90 7.85 -6.42
C ILE A 165 -12.59 7.51 -5.09
N ALA A 166 -13.06 6.27 -4.90
CA ALA A 166 -13.73 5.82 -3.68
C ALA A 166 -12.80 5.96 -2.45
N PHE A 167 -11.53 5.58 -2.61
CA PHE A 167 -10.51 5.77 -1.59
C PHE A 167 -10.32 7.27 -1.26
N GLY A 168 -10.19 8.11 -2.29
CA GLY A 168 -10.05 9.57 -2.13
C GLY A 168 -11.22 10.20 -1.40
N ILE A 169 -12.46 9.77 -1.71
CA ILE A 169 -13.68 10.22 -1.04
C ILE A 169 -13.67 9.79 0.44
N SER A 170 -13.36 8.53 0.73
CA SER A 170 -13.32 8.03 2.11
C SER A 170 -12.26 8.75 2.94
N TYR A 171 -11.07 8.93 2.38
CA TYR A 171 -10.00 9.66 3.04
C TYR A 171 -10.33 11.16 3.20
N GLY A 172 -10.87 11.80 2.18
CA GLY A 172 -11.32 13.21 2.22
C GLY A 172 -12.41 13.43 3.25
N SER A 173 -13.41 12.54 3.30
CA SER A 173 -14.48 12.57 4.31
C SER A 173 -13.93 12.42 5.73
N LEU A 174 -12.95 11.54 5.91
CA LEU A 174 -12.25 11.37 7.19
C LEU A 174 -11.58 12.67 7.66
N LEU A 175 -10.89 13.39 6.75
CA LEU A 175 -10.30 14.70 7.07
C LEU A 175 -11.34 15.72 7.48
N ILE A 176 -12.52 15.73 6.82
CA ILE A 176 -13.63 16.62 7.17
C ILE A 176 -14.16 16.31 8.57
N VAL A 177 -14.36 15.04 8.91
CA VAL A 177 -14.84 14.64 10.23
C VAL A 177 -13.87 15.10 11.32
N PHE A 178 -12.55 14.94 11.13
CA PHE A 178 -11.57 15.42 12.10
C PHE A 178 -11.54 16.95 12.24
N LYS A 179 -11.72 17.65 11.15
CA LYS A 179 -11.82 19.12 11.17
C LYS A 179 -13.08 19.59 11.93
N VAL A 180 -14.21 18.91 11.74
CA VAL A 180 -15.46 19.18 12.47
C VAL A 180 -15.30 18.86 13.96
N ALA A 181 -14.59 17.77 14.30
CA ALA A 181 -14.28 17.40 15.67
C ALA A 181 -13.20 18.30 16.31
N LYS A 182 -12.66 19.31 15.58
CA LYS A 182 -11.60 20.25 16.03
C LYS A 182 -10.33 19.54 16.49
N LEU A 183 -10.00 18.41 15.87
CA LEU A 183 -8.77 17.68 16.12
C LEU A 183 -7.70 18.10 15.11
N GLU A 184 -6.57 18.58 15.64
CA GLU A 184 -5.39 18.88 14.85
C GLU A 184 -4.59 17.59 14.65
N LEU A 185 -4.74 16.97 13.50
CA LEU A 185 -4.01 15.78 13.10
C LEU A 185 -3.13 16.07 11.89
N ASN A 186 -1.98 15.41 11.83
CA ASN A 186 -1.13 15.45 10.64
C ASN A 186 -1.79 14.62 9.51
N PRO A 187 -2.22 15.26 8.40
CA PRO A 187 -2.90 14.54 7.30
C PRO A 187 -2.03 13.42 6.74
N LYS A 188 -0.71 13.63 6.61
CA LYS A 188 0.21 12.62 6.10
C LYS A 188 0.25 11.37 6.99
N GLN A 189 0.31 11.54 8.30
CA GLN A 189 0.28 10.42 9.24
C GLN A 189 -1.06 9.68 9.17
N LEU A 190 -2.17 10.41 9.08
CA LEU A 190 -3.50 9.85 8.94
C LEU A 190 -3.63 9.04 7.64
N PHE A 191 -3.07 9.54 6.52
CA PHE A 191 -3.01 8.81 5.26
C PHE A 191 -2.24 7.50 5.40
N ILE A 192 -1.08 7.51 6.06
CA ILE A 192 -0.26 6.31 6.32
C ILE A 192 -1.07 5.27 7.09
N GLN A 193 -1.74 5.68 8.16
CA GLN A 193 -2.55 4.80 9.00
C GLN A 193 -3.74 4.24 8.23
N PHE A 194 -4.48 5.08 7.51
CA PHE A 194 -5.63 4.68 6.71
C PHE A 194 -5.24 3.71 5.59
N SER A 195 -4.19 4.01 4.84
CA SER A 195 -3.72 3.16 3.74
C SER A 195 -3.17 1.82 4.23
N SER A 196 -2.48 1.79 5.37
CA SER A 196 -1.90 0.56 5.92
C SER A 196 -2.96 -0.40 6.45
N LEU A 197 -4.11 0.10 6.90
CA LEU A 197 -5.25 -0.71 7.30
C LEU A 197 -5.90 -1.47 6.13
N SER A 198 -5.49 -1.21 4.87
CA SER A 198 -5.93 -2.00 3.71
C SER A 198 -5.32 -3.41 3.66
N ILE A 199 -4.25 -3.70 4.40
CA ILE A 199 -3.52 -4.97 4.33
C ILE A 199 -4.38 -6.21 4.63
N PRO A 200 -5.19 -6.28 5.70
CA PRO A 200 -6.06 -7.43 5.92
C PRO A 200 -7.12 -7.59 4.82
N PHE A 201 -7.61 -6.48 4.27
CA PHE A 201 -8.59 -6.50 3.18
C PHE A 201 -7.96 -6.92 1.84
N LEU A 202 -6.67 -6.64 1.62
CA LEU A 202 -5.92 -7.13 0.47
C LEU A 202 -5.88 -8.67 0.44
N VAL A 203 -5.70 -9.31 1.60
CA VAL A 203 -5.76 -10.78 1.68
C VAL A 203 -7.15 -11.31 1.34
N LEU A 204 -8.22 -10.64 1.81
CA LEU A 204 -9.59 -10.99 1.42
C LEU A 204 -9.81 -10.85 -0.10
N ASN A 205 -9.27 -9.81 -0.74
CA ASN A 205 -9.34 -9.65 -2.19
C ASN A 205 -8.60 -10.77 -2.95
N ILE A 206 -7.50 -11.29 -2.42
CA ILE A 206 -6.82 -12.47 -3.01
C ILE A 206 -7.75 -13.69 -2.96
N VAL A 207 -8.46 -13.89 -1.84
CA VAL A 207 -9.47 -14.97 -1.74
C VAL A 207 -10.59 -14.76 -2.76
N VAL A 208 -11.07 -13.52 -2.96
CA VAL A 208 -12.06 -13.19 -4.00
C VAL A 208 -11.57 -13.60 -5.39
N ILE A 209 -10.33 -13.26 -5.75
CA ILE A 209 -9.72 -13.62 -7.03
C ILE A 209 -9.71 -15.15 -7.21
N LEU A 210 -9.32 -15.89 -6.17
CA LEU A 210 -9.31 -17.35 -6.21
C LEU A 210 -10.71 -17.94 -6.37
N LEU A 211 -11.71 -17.44 -5.64
CA LEU A 211 -13.10 -17.87 -5.77
C LEU A 211 -13.65 -17.54 -7.17
N GLY A 212 -13.35 -16.36 -7.70
CA GLY A 212 -13.71 -16.00 -9.06
C GLY A 212 -13.07 -16.94 -10.09
N ALA A 213 -11.78 -17.23 -9.96
CA ALA A 213 -11.08 -18.19 -10.83
C ALA A 213 -11.62 -19.62 -10.75
N LEU A 214 -12.18 -20.02 -9.59
CA LEU A 214 -12.84 -21.31 -9.39
C LEU A 214 -14.32 -21.32 -9.80
N SER A 215 -14.79 -20.28 -10.49
CA SER A 215 -16.18 -20.13 -10.94
C SER A 215 -17.24 -20.11 -9.83
N VAL A 216 -16.86 -19.71 -8.60
CA VAL A 216 -17.79 -19.49 -7.49
C VAL A 216 -18.22 -18.00 -7.45
N GLY A 217 -18.77 -17.50 -8.56
CA GLY A 217 -18.97 -16.08 -8.83
C GLY A 217 -19.87 -15.37 -7.80
N MET A 218 -20.98 -15.98 -7.39
CA MET A 218 -21.92 -15.35 -6.42
C MET A 218 -21.24 -15.10 -5.06
N LEU A 219 -20.50 -16.09 -4.53
CA LEU A 219 -19.78 -15.94 -3.26
C LEU A 219 -18.64 -14.93 -3.39
N ALA A 220 -17.89 -15.00 -4.50
CA ALA A 220 -16.81 -14.06 -4.79
C ALA A 220 -17.32 -12.62 -4.86
N ASN A 221 -18.44 -12.38 -5.55
CA ASN A 221 -19.07 -11.06 -5.66
C ASN A 221 -19.55 -10.52 -4.30
N SER A 222 -20.21 -11.35 -3.51
CA SER A 222 -20.66 -10.97 -2.17
C SER A 222 -19.48 -10.61 -1.24
N LEU A 223 -18.41 -11.40 -1.30
CA LEU A 223 -17.20 -11.16 -0.52
C LEU A 223 -16.48 -9.88 -0.99
N LEU A 224 -16.41 -9.65 -2.30
CA LEU A 224 -15.80 -8.44 -2.88
C LEU A 224 -16.54 -7.18 -2.41
N GLY A 225 -17.87 -7.14 -2.56
CA GLY A 225 -18.70 -6.03 -2.11
C GLY A 225 -18.57 -5.80 -0.60
N GLY A 226 -18.62 -6.86 0.19
CA GLY A 226 -18.41 -6.80 1.65
C GLY A 226 -17.03 -6.25 2.03
N THR A 227 -15.99 -6.69 1.35
CA THR A 227 -14.61 -6.21 1.58
C THR A 227 -14.47 -4.72 1.29
N VAL A 228 -15.00 -4.26 0.16
CA VAL A 228 -14.98 -2.85 -0.24
C VAL A 228 -15.76 -2.01 0.76
N GLN A 229 -16.99 -2.40 1.08
CA GLN A 229 -17.85 -1.66 1.99
C GLN A 229 -17.26 -1.57 3.40
N LEU A 230 -16.73 -2.67 3.92
CA LEU A 230 -16.07 -2.67 5.23
C LEU A 230 -14.84 -1.78 5.25
N TYR A 231 -13.99 -1.85 4.22
CA TYR A 231 -12.81 -1.00 4.17
C TYR A 231 -13.18 0.48 4.09
N LEU A 232 -14.07 0.86 3.17
CA LEU A 232 -14.39 2.27 2.92
C LEU A 232 -15.19 2.92 4.07
N SER A 233 -15.96 2.17 4.86
CA SER A 233 -16.79 2.71 5.95
C SER A 233 -16.22 2.43 7.34
N LEU A 234 -15.79 1.18 7.60
CA LEU A 234 -15.35 0.78 8.94
C LEU A 234 -13.96 1.32 9.29
N VAL A 235 -13.03 1.34 8.34
CA VAL A 235 -11.65 1.81 8.60
C VAL A 235 -11.62 3.29 9.00
N PRO A 236 -12.33 4.21 8.31
CA PRO A 236 -12.45 5.59 8.78
C PRO A 236 -13.08 5.70 10.17
N ALA A 237 -14.12 4.91 10.45
CA ALA A 237 -14.78 4.90 11.75
C ALA A 237 -13.84 4.45 12.88
N LEU A 238 -13.04 3.42 12.64
CA LEU A 238 -12.03 2.95 13.59
C LEU A 238 -10.97 4.01 13.88
N LEU A 239 -10.51 4.73 12.84
CA LEU A 239 -9.56 5.83 13.00
C LEU A 239 -10.15 6.99 13.79
N VAL A 240 -11.40 7.35 13.53
CA VAL A 240 -12.12 8.38 14.31
C VAL A 240 -12.24 7.94 15.76
N TYR A 241 -12.64 6.70 16.02
CA TYR A 241 -12.77 6.15 17.36
C TYR A 241 -11.42 6.11 18.12
N ASP A 242 -10.33 5.75 17.43
CA ASP A 242 -8.97 5.70 17.99
C ASP A 242 -8.46 7.10 18.36
N LYS A 243 -8.69 8.10 17.49
CA LYS A 243 -8.16 9.45 17.72
C LYS A 243 -8.99 10.29 18.69
N LEU A 244 -10.26 9.96 18.89
CA LEU A 244 -11.16 10.67 19.80
C LEU A 244 -11.18 10.08 21.22
N THR A 245 -10.09 9.55 21.73
CA THR A 245 -10.01 8.85 23.03
C THR A 245 -10.52 9.68 24.21
N SER A 246 -10.27 10.98 24.22
CA SER A 246 -10.69 11.89 25.29
C SER A 246 -12.12 12.45 25.12
N HIS A 247 -12.78 12.15 24.00
CA HIS A 247 -14.13 12.68 23.74
C HIS A 247 -15.22 11.71 24.25
N PRO A 248 -16.16 12.16 25.10
CA PRO A 248 -17.17 11.27 25.69
C PRO A 248 -18.09 10.64 24.65
N GLN A 249 -18.30 11.29 23.52
CA GLN A 249 -19.18 10.85 22.42
C GLN A 249 -18.45 10.13 21.29
N ARG A 250 -17.22 9.61 21.50
CA ARG A 250 -16.38 8.99 20.47
C ARG A 250 -17.09 7.86 19.69
N ILE A 251 -17.97 7.11 20.34
CA ILE A 251 -18.75 6.03 19.70
C ILE A 251 -19.71 6.61 18.65
N TYR A 252 -20.41 7.69 18.98
CA TYR A 252 -21.34 8.35 18.04
C TYR A 252 -20.61 8.94 16.83
N TYR A 253 -19.44 9.56 17.05
CA TYR A 253 -18.60 10.02 15.94
C TYR A 253 -18.13 8.88 15.05
N GLY A 254 -17.70 7.74 15.62
CA GLY A 254 -17.27 6.56 14.87
C GLY A 254 -18.44 5.96 14.06
N VAL A 255 -19.57 5.68 14.70
CA VAL A 255 -20.76 5.12 14.03
C VAL A 255 -21.30 6.09 12.98
N GLY A 256 -21.42 7.38 13.31
CA GLY A 256 -21.85 8.40 12.37
C GLY A 256 -20.93 8.52 11.14
N THR A 257 -19.62 8.40 11.36
CA THR A 257 -18.63 8.37 10.27
C THR A 257 -18.81 7.15 9.38
N ALA A 258 -18.97 5.95 9.94
CA ALA A 258 -19.19 4.73 9.17
C ALA A 258 -20.44 4.85 8.28
N PHE A 259 -21.54 5.32 8.87
CA PHE A 259 -22.81 5.46 8.16
C PHE A 259 -22.71 6.53 7.05
N LEU A 260 -22.19 7.72 7.39
CA LEU A 260 -22.07 8.83 6.44
C LEU A 260 -21.17 8.46 5.26
N ILE A 261 -19.95 7.99 5.54
CA ILE A 261 -18.97 7.66 4.51
C ILE A 261 -19.44 6.44 3.70
N GLY A 262 -20.01 5.43 4.35
CA GLY A 262 -20.59 4.26 3.69
C GLY A 262 -21.68 4.66 2.70
N THR A 263 -22.63 5.49 3.13
CA THR A 263 -23.73 5.98 2.26
C THR A 263 -23.21 6.81 1.09
N ILE A 264 -22.28 7.74 1.33
CA ILE A 264 -21.67 8.55 0.27
C ILE A 264 -20.94 7.66 -0.76
N ASN A 265 -20.17 6.68 -0.29
CA ASN A 265 -19.46 5.78 -1.18
C ASN A 265 -20.41 4.92 -2.03
N ILE A 266 -21.47 4.37 -1.44
CA ILE A 266 -22.49 3.60 -2.18
C ILE A 266 -23.09 4.46 -3.30
N LEU A 267 -23.55 5.68 -2.98
CA LEU A 267 -24.17 6.57 -3.95
C LEU A 267 -23.22 6.97 -5.09
N ILE A 268 -21.99 7.37 -4.76
CA ILE A 268 -21.02 7.84 -5.75
C ILE A 268 -20.51 6.69 -6.60
N ASN A 269 -20.20 5.54 -6.00
CA ASN A 269 -19.73 4.38 -6.74
C ASN A 269 -20.82 3.82 -7.66
N SER A 270 -22.09 3.78 -7.21
CA SER A 270 -23.22 3.40 -8.06
C SER A 270 -23.34 4.31 -9.29
N LEU A 271 -23.23 5.64 -9.11
CA LEU A 271 -23.25 6.60 -10.21
C LEU A 271 -22.05 6.43 -11.16
N LEU A 272 -20.84 6.28 -10.61
CA LEU A 272 -19.62 6.10 -11.40
C LEU A 272 -19.66 4.81 -12.21
N LEU A 273 -20.06 3.70 -11.60
CA LEU A 273 -20.16 2.41 -12.29
C LEU A 273 -21.17 2.46 -13.42
N SER A 274 -22.34 3.08 -13.20
CA SER A 274 -23.35 3.25 -14.24
C SER A 274 -22.84 4.09 -15.42
N GLN A 275 -22.13 5.18 -15.16
CA GLN A 275 -21.55 6.03 -16.20
C GLN A 275 -20.42 5.32 -16.98
N LEU A 276 -19.69 4.43 -16.36
CA LEU A 276 -18.62 3.68 -17.00
C LEU A 276 -19.11 2.41 -17.72
N GLY A 277 -20.42 2.13 -17.68
CA GLY A 277 -21.02 0.93 -18.25
C GLY A 277 -20.62 -0.35 -17.51
N LEU A 278 -20.32 -0.25 -16.22
CA LEU A 278 -20.00 -1.36 -15.34
C LEU A 278 -21.22 -1.78 -14.51
N SER A 279 -21.30 -3.07 -14.13
CA SER A 279 -22.40 -3.54 -13.29
C SER A 279 -22.37 -2.89 -11.90
N THR A 280 -23.56 -2.45 -11.41
CA THR A 280 -23.75 -1.87 -10.08
C THR A 280 -24.01 -2.91 -8.98
N SER A 281 -23.99 -4.20 -9.30
CA SER A 281 -24.33 -5.30 -8.39
C SER A 281 -23.33 -5.51 -7.22
N LEU A 282 -22.28 -4.69 -7.16
CA LEU A 282 -21.24 -4.75 -6.11
C LEU A 282 -21.56 -3.95 -4.84
N PHE A 283 -22.55 -3.04 -4.86
CA PHE A 283 -22.78 -2.11 -3.77
C PHE A 283 -24.22 -2.15 -3.28
#